data_679ab2b12bd1bc4263a182dd606fb0ea
#
_entry.id   679ab2b12bd1bc4263a182dd606fb0ea
#
_cell.length_a   1.000
_cell.length_b   1.000
_cell.length_c   1.000
_cell.angle_alpha   90.00
_cell.angle_beta   90.00
_cell.angle_gamma   90.00
#
_symmetry.space_group_name_H-M   'P 1'
#
loop_
_entity.id
_entity.type
_entity.pdbx_description
1 polymer ?
#
loop_
_entity_poly.entity_id
_entity_poly.type
_entity_poly.pdbx_seq_one_letter_code
_entity_poly.pdbx_strand_id
1 'polypeptide(L)'
;RSSYTGGLSSLEAFIATRGARKGLIDTALKTADSGYLTRRLVDVAQDVFTVEDTDGDDEGYAIYRSETEETMIDFSNRLAGRYAAETIPGHVNKNELITREIADSIDDDESIESVKIQSVLSTNNLNGIPQRSYGIDMSTGKLVGNHQPVGVIAAQSVGEPGTQLTLRTFHNSGVAGGDITQGLPRVEELFEARTPKGQAFITEVAGLVDVWEDGKKYIVQITPESGKVERLPLEGRTVVVKAGSSVKAGDVLATGESDTRPLIAPFDGVIE
;
A
#
# COMPACT_ATOMS: atom_id res chain seq x y z
N ARG A 1 4.07 29.51 -30.33
CA ARG A 1 2.90 29.35 -29.46
C ARG A 1 2.87 30.50 -28.48
N SER A 2 1.75 31.23 -28.46
CA SER A 2 1.57 32.35 -27.54
C SER A 2 1.31 31.83 -26.11
N SER A 3 1.76 32.58 -25.10
CA SER A 3 1.44 32.31 -23.70
C SER A 3 0.18 33.08 -23.27
N TYR A 4 -0.51 32.60 -22.24
CA TYR A 4 -1.67 33.33 -21.69
C TYR A 4 -1.28 34.72 -21.16
N THR A 5 -0.07 34.86 -20.65
CA THR A 5 0.48 36.16 -20.18
C THR A 5 0.77 37.13 -21.30
N GLY A 6 1.13 36.65 -22.48
CA GLY A 6 1.39 37.45 -23.67
C GLY A 6 0.15 37.78 -24.53
N GLY A 7 -1.01 37.23 -24.15
CA GLY A 7 -2.23 37.33 -24.91
C GLY A 7 -2.35 36.30 -26.05
N LEU A 8 -3.57 36.06 -26.46
CA LEU A 8 -3.92 35.10 -27.52
C LEU A 8 -4.53 35.83 -28.72
N SER A 9 -4.22 35.39 -29.93
CA SER A 9 -4.96 35.75 -31.11
C SER A 9 -6.37 35.15 -31.08
N SER A 10 -7.30 35.69 -31.88
CA SER A 10 -8.68 35.20 -31.95
C SER A 10 -8.77 33.71 -32.29
N LEU A 11 -7.89 33.22 -33.17
CA LEU A 11 -7.82 31.81 -33.55
C LEU A 11 -7.30 30.93 -32.38
N GLU A 12 -6.26 31.38 -31.69
CA GLU A 12 -5.69 30.67 -30.56
C GLU A 12 -6.68 30.62 -29.37
N ALA A 13 -7.42 31.71 -29.11
CA ALA A 13 -8.49 31.75 -28.12
C ALA A 13 -9.61 30.74 -28.43
N PHE A 14 -10.02 30.63 -29.71
CA PHE A 14 -11.02 29.66 -30.15
C PHE A 14 -10.53 28.22 -29.95
N ILE A 15 -9.26 27.92 -30.28
CA ILE A 15 -8.67 26.58 -30.04
C ILE A 15 -8.57 26.28 -28.56
N ALA A 16 -8.15 27.23 -27.71
CA ALA A 16 -8.08 27.11 -26.27
C ALA A 16 -9.44 26.79 -25.64
N THR A 17 -10.52 27.39 -26.14
CA THR A 17 -11.90 27.12 -25.68
C THR A 17 -12.31 25.66 -25.92
N ARG A 18 -11.87 25.03 -27.00
CA ARG A 18 -12.13 23.59 -27.24
C ARG A 18 -11.46 22.72 -26.19
N GLY A 19 -10.23 23.08 -25.77
CA GLY A 19 -9.52 22.39 -24.68
C GLY A 19 -10.25 22.54 -23.35
N ALA A 20 -10.72 23.72 -23.03
CA ALA A 20 -11.51 23.98 -21.81
C ALA A 20 -12.82 23.16 -21.80
N ARG A 21 -13.54 23.12 -22.93
CA ARG A 21 -14.76 22.31 -23.07
C ARG A 21 -14.47 20.81 -22.86
N LYS A 22 -13.39 20.29 -23.45
CA LYS A 22 -12.97 18.91 -23.24
C LYS A 22 -12.69 18.64 -21.76
N GLY A 23 -12.00 19.55 -21.08
CA GLY A 23 -11.75 19.44 -19.64
C GLY A 23 -13.03 19.35 -18.81
N LEU A 24 -14.03 20.17 -19.10
CA LEU A 24 -15.33 20.12 -18.42
C LEU A 24 -16.07 18.80 -18.64
N ILE A 25 -16.06 18.28 -19.88
CA ILE A 25 -16.70 16.99 -20.21
C ILE A 25 -15.98 15.85 -19.50
N ASP A 26 -14.64 15.83 -19.55
CA ASP A 26 -13.83 14.79 -18.88
C ASP A 26 -14.09 14.79 -17.36
N THR A 27 -14.23 15.96 -16.73
CA THR A 27 -14.59 16.08 -15.32
C THR A 27 -15.95 15.44 -15.03
N ALA A 28 -16.96 15.78 -15.84
CA ALA A 28 -18.31 15.25 -15.67
C ALA A 28 -18.37 13.72 -15.82
N LEU A 29 -17.56 13.15 -16.74
CA LEU A 29 -17.49 11.69 -16.94
C LEU A 29 -16.75 10.98 -15.79
N LYS A 30 -15.65 11.54 -15.31
CA LYS A 30 -14.85 10.92 -14.24
C LYS A 30 -15.52 10.91 -12.87
N THR A 31 -16.51 11.77 -12.61
CA THR A 31 -17.30 11.71 -11.37
C THR A 31 -18.06 10.39 -11.22
N ALA A 32 -18.48 9.79 -12.33
CA ALA A 32 -19.11 8.48 -12.35
C ALA A 32 -18.15 7.37 -11.88
N ASP A 33 -16.88 7.41 -12.29
CA ASP A 33 -15.84 6.44 -11.90
C ASP A 33 -15.58 6.52 -10.39
N SER A 34 -15.49 7.73 -9.82
CA SER A 34 -15.36 7.92 -8.38
C SER A 34 -16.56 7.37 -7.61
N GLY A 35 -17.77 7.59 -8.11
CA GLY A 35 -19.00 7.03 -7.52
C GLY A 35 -19.02 5.51 -7.56
N TYR A 36 -18.57 4.91 -8.64
CA TYR A 36 -18.48 3.46 -8.79
C TYR A 36 -17.43 2.85 -7.86
N LEU A 37 -16.26 3.49 -7.70
CA LEU A 37 -15.26 3.07 -6.71
C LEU A 37 -15.84 3.08 -5.29
N THR A 38 -16.48 4.19 -4.90
CA THR A 38 -17.12 4.32 -3.57
C THR A 38 -18.14 3.23 -3.34
N ARG A 39 -19.01 2.93 -4.32
CA ARG A 39 -19.99 1.86 -4.22
C ARG A 39 -19.32 0.50 -3.97
N ARG A 40 -18.28 0.16 -4.73
CA ARG A 40 -17.55 -1.12 -4.55
C ARG A 40 -16.92 -1.23 -3.17
N LEU A 41 -16.34 -0.12 -2.66
CA LEU A 41 -15.77 -0.08 -1.31
C LEU A 41 -16.84 -0.30 -0.25
N VAL A 42 -18.01 0.33 -0.38
CA VAL A 42 -19.14 0.13 0.54
C VAL A 42 -19.64 -1.30 0.48
N ASP A 43 -19.83 -1.86 -0.72
CA ASP A 43 -20.32 -3.23 -0.91
C ASP A 43 -19.39 -4.28 -0.24
N VAL A 44 -18.07 -4.05 -0.24
CA VAL A 44 -17.11 -4.94 0.43
C VAL A 44 -17.05 -4.72 1.93
N ALA A 45 -17.18 -3.46 2.38
CA ALA A 45 -16.95 -3.09 3.77
C ALA A 45 -18.24 -3.06 4.63
N GLN A 46 -19.43 -3.27 4.05
CA GLN A 46 -20.70 -3.12 4.75
C GLN A 46 -20.87 -4.07 5.93
N ASP A 47 -20.22 -5.25 5.88
CA ASP A 47 -20.31 -6.26 6.93
C ASP A 47 -19.30 -6.07 8.08
N VAL A 48 -18.49 -4.99 8.04
CA VAL A 48 -17.51 -4.68 9.07
C VAL A 48 -18.13 -3.78 10.14
N PHE A 49 -18.37 -4.38 11.32
CA PHE A 49 -18.95 -3.71 12.48
C PHE A 49 -17.99 -3.74 13.67
N THR A 50 -18.23 -2.84 14.63
CA THR A 50 -17.59 -2.91 15.94
C THR A 50 -18.19 -4.04 16.77
N VAL A 51 -17.35 -4.74 17.54
CA VAL A 51 -17.72 -5.80 18.46
C VAL A 51 -17.18 -5.49 19.84
N GLU A 52 -17.74 -6.14 20.88
CA GLU A 52 -17.24 -6.03 22.24
C GLU A 52 -15.79 -6.49 22.33
N ASP A 53 -15.02 -5.80 23.18
CA ASP A 53 -13.62 -6.13 23.42
C ASP A 53 -13.50 -7.47 24.17
N THR A 54 -12.62 -8.34 23.68
CA THR A 54 -12.19 -9.56 24.38
C THR A 54 -10.71 -9.43 24.76
N ASP A 55 -10.33 -9.96 25.90
CA ASP A 55 -8.94 -9.90 26.34
C ASP A 55 -8.04 -10.72 25.41
N GLY A 56 -6.99 -10.06 24.86
CA GLY A 56 -6.04 -10.67 23.93
C GLY A 56 -6.33 -10.49 22.46
N ASP A 57 -7.40 -9.77 22.10
CA ASP A 57 -7.77 -9.52 20.71
C ASP A 57 -6.78 -8.64 19.95
N ASP A 58 -5.89 -7.92 20.64
CA ASP A 58 -4.98 -6.96 20.02
C ASP A 58 -3.56 -7.09 20.58
N GLU A 59 -2.59 -7.41 19.71
CA GLU A 59 -1.16 -7.48 20.04
C GLU A 59 -0.51 -6.10 20.14
N GLY A 60 -1.19 -5.06 19.66
CA GLY A 60 -0.72 -3.69 19.62
C GLY A 60 0.10 -3.37 18.39
N TYR A 61 -0.14 -2.18 17.87
CA TYR A 61 0.60 -1.58 16.76
C TYR A 61 1.58 -0.54 17.30
N ALA A 62 2.87 -0.71 17.01
CA ALA A 62 3.90 0.23 17.43
C ALA A 62 3.90 1.49 16.55
N ILE A 63 3.81 2.65 17.18
CA ILE A 63 4.00 3.95 16.55
C ILE A 63 5.36 4.47 16.99
N TYR A 64 6.21 4.82 16.01
CA TYR A 64 7.55 5.34 16.26
C TYR A 64 7.58 6.86 16.11
N ARG A 65 8.31 7.52 16.99
CA ARG A 65 8.55 8.98 16.93
C ARG A 65 9.29 9.36 15.65
N SER A 66 10.22 8.54 15.17
CA SER A 66 10.97 8.77 13.93
C SER A 66 10.09 8.89 12.68
N GLU A 67 8.90 8.29 12.68
CA GLU A 67 7.96 8.36 11.56
C GLU A 67 7.23 9.72 11.47
N THR A 68 7.38 10.61 12.46
CA THR A 68 6.77 11.95 12.46
C THR A 68 7.26 12.79 11.27
N GLU A 69 8.55 12.71 10.95
CA GLU A 69 9.15 13.43 9.81
C GLU A 69 8.57 12.96 8.47
N GLU A 70 8.32 11.67 8.31
CA GLU A 70 7.77 11.09 7.08
C GLU A 70 6.28 11.37 6.92
N THR A 71 5.52 11.30 8.01
CA THR A 71 4.06 11.45 7.99
C THR A 71 3.59 12.89 8.08
N MET A 72 4.44 13.83 8.51
CA MET A 72 4.08 15.24 8.81
C MET A 72 2.95 15.36 9.83
N ILE A 73 2.79 14.38 10.71
CA ILE A 73 1.79 14.35 11.78
C ILE A 73 2.53 14.19 13.10
N ASP A 74 2.34 15.12 14.03
CA ASP A 74 2.98 15.09 15.34
C ASP A 74 2.69 13.77 16.08
N PHE A 75 3.66 13.31 16.86
CA PHE A 75 3.57 12.05 17.58
C PHE A 75 2.36 12.02 18.52
N SER A 76 2.12 13.12 19.27
CA SER A 76 0.94 13.26 20.14
C SER A 76 -0.38 13.14 19.37
N ASN A 77 -0.47 13.70 18.15
CA ASN A 77 -1.67 13.60 17.31
C ASN A 77 -1.97 12.16 16.86
N ARG A 78 -0.95 11.33 16.72
CA ARG A 78 -1.12 9.92 16.33
C ARG A 78 -1.58 9.05 17.51
N LEU A 79 -1.26 9.44 18.73
CA LEU A 79 -1.59 8.72 19.95
C LEU A 79 -2.95 9.11 20.54
N ALA A 80 -3.32 10.39 20.44
CA ALA A 80 -4.54 10.90 21.05
C ALA A 80 -5.80 10.18 20.55
N GLY A 81 -6.66 9.75 21.48
CA GLY A 81 -7.90 9.04 21.19
C GLY A 81 -7.73 7.54 20.90
N ARG A 82 -6.53 6.99 21.08
CA ARG A 82 -6.24 5.56 20.99
C ARG A 82 -6.15 4.93 22.36
N TYR A 83 -6.27 3.61 22.42
CA TYR A 83 -6.11 2.83 23.66
C TYR A 83 -4.70 2.24 23.70
N ALA A 84 -4.05 2.30 24.85
CA ALA A 84 -2.72 1.74 25.05
C ALA A 84 -2.78 0.20 25.01
N ALA A 85 -1.94 -0.43 24.20
CA ALA A 85 -1.80 -1.88 24.15
C ALA A 85 -0.88 -2.41 25.25
N GLU A 86 0.02 -1.57 25.78
CA GLU A 86 0.90 -1.87 26.90
C GLU A 86 0.98 -0.69 27.86
N THR A 87 1.39 -0.97 29.10
CA THR A 87 1.55 0.08 30.11
C THR A 87 2.79 0.92 29.82
N ILE A 88 2.61 2.24 29.77
CA ILE A 88 3.70 3.21 29.67
C ILE A 88 3.91 3.80 31.07
N PRO A 89 5.02 3.47 31.73
CA PRO A 89 5.27 3.89 33.11
C PRO A 89 5.21 5.43 33.24
N GLY A 90 4.42 5.90 34.21
CA GLY A 90 4.28 7.34 34.47
C GLY A 90 3.22 8.07 33.64
N HIS A 91 2.67 7.48 32.58
CA HIS A 91 1.71 8.12 31.68
C HIS A 91 0.37 7.39 31.61
N VAL A 92 0.33 6.11 31.18
CA VAL A 92 -0.92 5.40 30.92
C VAL A 92 -0.79 3.90 31.17
N ASN A 93 -1.86 3.27 31.67
CA ASN A 93 -1.92 1.82 31.83
C ASN A 93 -2.43 1.12 30.56
N LYS A 94 -2.14 -0.19 30.47
CA LYS A 94 -2.69 -1.03 29.42
C LYS A 94 -4.23 -0.95 29.40
N ASN A 95 -4.82 -0.91 28.22
CA ASN A 95 -6.26 -0.80 27.96
C ASN A 95 -6.89 0.53 28.43
N GLU A 96 -6.09 1.54 28.71
CA GLU A 96 -6.56 2.87 29.08
C GLU A 96 -6.50 3.80 27.87
N LEU A 97 -7.43 4.78 27.84
CA LEU A 97 -7.52 5.79 26.78
C LEU A 97 -6.38 6.79 26.90
N ILE A 98 -5.64 6.98 25.84
CA ILE A 98 -4.65 8.06 25.70
C ILE A 98 -5.41 9.35 25.36
N THR A 99 -5.66 10.16 26.35
CA THR A 99 -6.27 11.49 26.17
C THR A 99 -5.27 12.44 25.51
N ARG A 100 -5.74 13.60 25.06
CA ARG A 100 -4.86 14.61 24.47
C ARG A 100 -3.75 15.03 25.44
N GLU A 101 -4.09 15.26 26.71
CA GLU A 101 -3.14 15.66 27.76
C GLU A 101 -2.07 14.57 28.00
N ILE A 102 -2.48 13.31 28.02
CA ILE A 102 -1.53 12.18 28.15
C ILE A 102 -0.65 12.08 26.90
N ALA A 103 -1.21 12.23 25.72
CA ALA A 103 -0.45 12.17 24.48
C ALA A 103 0.60 13.29 24.40
N ASP A 104 0.25 14.51 24.81
CA ASP A 104 1.19 15.63 24.87
C ASP A 104 2.28 15.38 25.92
N SER A 105 1.95 14.80 27.09
CA SER A 105 2.94 14.44 28.10
C SER A 105 3.91 13.33 27.65
N ILE A 106 3.45 12.38 26.81
CA ILE A 106 4.28 11.34 26.19
C ILE A 106 5.19 11.97 25.11
N ASP A 107 4.69 12.96 24.40
CA ASP A 107 5.46 13.65 23.38
C ASP A 107 6.57 14.53 23.97
N ASP A 108 6.34 15.13 25.12
CA ASP A 108 7.32 15.91 25.90
C ASP A 108 8.44 15.01 26.49
N ASP A 109 8.18 13.70 26.69
CA ASP A 109 9.18 12.75 27.18
C ASP A 109 10.01 12.15 26.03
N GLU A 110 11.17 12.75 25.76
CA GLU A 110 12.09 12.30 24.71
C GLU A 110 12.67 10.88 24.94
N SER A 111 12.51 10.30 26.14
CA SER A 111 12.99 8.93 26.42
C SER A 111 12.11 7.86 25.76
N ILE A 112 10.88 8.22 25.34
CA ILE A 112 9.93 7.32 24.72
C ILE A 112 10.06 7.41 23.20
N GLU A 113 10.71 6.42 22.59
CA GLU A 113 10.90 6.33 21.14
C GLU A 113 9.69 5.73 20.40
N SER A 114 8.96 4.85 21.06
CA SER A 114 7.79 4.17 20.48
C SER A 114 6.72 3.87 21.52
N VAL A 115 5.48 3.86 21.07
CA VAL A 115 4.29 3.52 21.88
C VAL A 115 3.47 2.48 21.14
N LYS A 116 3.07 1.40 21.85
CA LYS A 116 2.12 0.43 21.30
C LYS A 116 0.69 0.81 21.65
N ILE A 117 -0.11 0.98 20.62
CA ILE A 117 -1.54 1.26 20.72
C ILE A 117 -2.36 0.10 20.19
N GLN A 118 -3.60 -0.03 20.67
CA GLN A 118 -4.57 -0.90 20.05
C GLN A 118 -5.02 -0.30 18.71
N SER A 119 -5.03 -1.12 17.65
CA SER A 119 -5.31 -0.67 16.29
C SER A 119 -6.08 -1.73 15.52
N VAL A 120 -6.86 -1.26 14.56
CA VAL A 120 -7.52 -2.12 13.57
C VAL A 120 -6.52 -2.97 12.78
N LEU A 121 -5.25 -2.52 12.68
CA LEU A 121 -4.20 -3.23 11.95
C LEU A 121 -3.55 -4.37 12.76
N SER A 122 -3.70 -4.37 14.08
CA SER A 122 -3.07 -5.34 14.99
C SER A 122 -4.09 -6.28 15.67
N THR A 123 -5.38 -6.11 15.39
CA THR A 123 -6.42 -6.98 15.94
C THR A 123 -6.42 -8.35 15.28
N ASN A 124 -6.55 -9.40 16.10
CA ASN A 124 -6.67 -10.79 15.66
C ASN A 124 -8.14 -11.24 15.55
N ASN A 125 -9.10 -10.37 15.85
CA ASN A 125 -10.53 -10.71 15.80
C ASN A 125 -11.03 -10.78 14.34
N LEU A 126 -11.55 -11.95 13.96
CA LEU A 126 -12.06 -12.22 12.62
C LEU A 126 -13.55 -11.82 12.44
N ASN A 127 -14.27 -11.61 13.54
CA ASN A 127 -15.73 -11.40 13.50
C ASN A 127 -16.15 -9.93 13.55
N GLY A 128 -15.20 -9.02 13.50
CA GLY A 128 -15.44 -7.59 13.58
C GLY A 128 -14.26 -6.84 14.21
N ILE A 129 -14.41 -5.54 14.44
CA ILE A 129 -13.37 -4.69 15.00
C ILE A 129 -13.67 -4.45 16.47
N PRO A 130 -12.80 -4.85 17.43
CA PRO A 130 -12.96 -4.54 18.84
C PRO A 130 -13.07 -3.03 19.08
N GLN A 131 -13.92 -2.63 20.02
CA GLN A 131 -14.21 -1.22 20.29
C GLN A 131 -12.94 -0.41 20.61
N ARG A 132 -12.02 -0.97 21.43
CA ARG A 132 -10.76 -0.29 21.79
C ARG A 132 -9.79 -0.22 20.63
N SER A 133 -9.73 -1.25 19.77
CA SER A 133 -8.89 -1.24 18.55
C SER A 133 -9.36 -0.19 17.55
N TYR A 134 -10.67 0.09 17.49
CA TYR A 134 -11.20 1.24 16.73
C TYR A 134 -10.89 2.56 17.42
N GLY A 135 -11.12 2.65 18.74
CA GLY A 135 -10.87 3.83 19.54
C GLY A 135 -12.11 4.66 19.81
N ILE A 136 -11.95 5.98 19.86
CA ILE A 136 -13.04 6.92 20.13
C ILE A 136 -13.89 7.19 18.90
N ASP A 137 -15.18 7.34 19.09
CA ASP A 137 -16.10 7.92 18.11
C ASP A 137 -15.92 9.45 18.08
N MET A 138 -15.52 9.97 16.94
CA MET A 138 -15.25 11.39 16.75
C MET A 138 -16.47 12.29 16.96
N SER A 139 -17.69 11.75 16.87
CA SER A 139 -18.91 12.52 17.07
C SER A 139 -19.25 12.72 18.56
N THR A 140 -18.93 11.73 19.38
CA THR A 140 -19.29 11.71 20.81
C THR A 140 -18.10 11.94 21.74
N GLY A 141 -16.86 11.76 21.24
CA GLY A 141 -15.63 11.80 22.03
C GLY A 141 -15.49 10.66 23.04
N LYS A 142 -16.33 9.63 22.94
CA LYS A 142 -16.34 8.46 23.82
C LYS A 142 -15.92 7.21 23.06
N LEU A 143 -15.67 6.10 23.77
CA LEU A 143 -15.46 4.79 23.16
C LEU A 143 -16.61 4.51 22.16
N VAL A 144 -16.26 4.03 20.97
CA VAL A 144 -17.23 3.68 19.94
C VAL A 144 -18.27 2.67 20.48
N GLY A 145 -19.53 2.84 20.10
CA GLY A 145 -20.61 1.90 20.46
C GLY A 145 -20.41 0.51 19.82
N ASN A 146 -21.04 -0.50 20.40
CA ASN A 146 -21.10 -1.83 19.79
C ASN A 146 -22.00 -1.83 18.56
N HIS A 147 -21.71 -2.67 17.56
CA HIS A 147 -22.43 -2.82 16.28
C HIS A 147 -22.50 -1.54 15.43
N GLN A 148 -21.49 -0.67 15.53
CA GLN A 148 -21.37 0.48 14.64
C GLN A 148 -20.82 0.04 13.27
N PRO A 149 -21.39 0.49 12.14
CA PRO A 149 -20.96 0.09 10.79
C PRO A 149 -19.72 0.87 10.34
N VAL A 150 -18.59 0.62 11.01
CA VAL A 150 -17.33 1.35 10.80
C VAL A 150 -16.74 1.13 9.41
N GLY A 151 -17.00 -0.03 8.80
CA GLY A 151 -16.57 -0.31 7.44
C GLY A 151 -17.24 0.62 6.41
N VAL A 152 -18.53 0.91 6.56
CA VAL A 152 -19.24 1.86 5.69
C VAL A 152 -18.68 3.28 5.89
N ILE A 153 -18.42 3.68 7.15
CA ILE A 153 -17.82 4.97 7.46
C ILE A 153 -16.47 5.11 6.79
N ALA A 154 -15.62 4.07 6.87
CA ALA A 154 -14.31 4.06 6.22
C ALA A 154 -14.42 4.15 4.70
N ALA A 155 -15.30 3.37 4.08
CA ALA A 155 -15.52 3.37 2.63
C ALA A 155 -16.00 4.74 2.13
N GLN A 156 -16.92 5.38 2.85
CA GLN A 156 -17.39 6.73 2.54
C GLN A 156 -16.31 7.79 2.72
N SER A 157 -15.49 7.66 3.76
CA SER A 157 -14.37 8.59 4.03
C SER A 157 -13.27 8.51 2.97
N VAL A 158 -13.08 7.35 2.36
CA VAL A 158 -12.17 7.17 1.21
C VAL A 158 -12.81 7.66 -0.09
N GLY A 159 -14.11 7.44 -0.26
CA GLY A 159 -14.84 7.77 -1.49
C GLY A 159 -15.13 9.26 -1.65
N GLU A 160 -15.41 9.97 -0.56
CA GLU A 160 -15.71 11.41 -0.62
C GLU A 160 -14.61 12.24 -1.29
N PRO A 161 -13.33 12.18 -0.87
CA PRO A 161 -12.27 12.93 -1.53
C PRO A 161 -11.95 12.42 -2.94
N GLY A 162 -12.39 11.22 -3.31
CA GLY A 162 -12.23 10.68 -4.66
C GLY A 162 -12.86 11.57 -5.73
N THR A 163 -14.04 12.12 -5.47
CA THR A 163 -14.71 13.06 -6.37
C THR A 163 -13.91 14.37 -6.49
N GLN A 164 -13.38 14.89 -5.39
CA GLN A 164 -12.54 16.10 -5.40
C GLN A 164 -11.21 15.86 -6.11
N LEU A 165 -10.61 14.69 -5.95
CA LEU A 165 -9.39 14.28 -6.65
C LEU A 165 -9.61 14.24 -8.16
N THR A 166 -10.77 13.79 -8.59
CA THR A 166 -11.18 13.79 -10.00
C THR A 166 -11.23 15.21 -10.58
N LEU A 167 -11.71 16.18 -9.81
CA LEU A 167 -11.79 17.58 -10.22
C LEU A 167 -10.41 18.25 -10.32
N ARG A 168 -9.44 17.86 -9.48
CA ARG A 168 -8.12 18.50 -9.40
C ARG A 168 -7.09 17.97 -10.40
N THR A 169 -7.23 16.76 -10.93
CA THR A 169 -6.24 16.13 -11.84
C THR A 169 -6.06 16.85 -13.18
N PHE A 170 -6.92 17.78 -13.54
CA PHE A 170 -6.80 18.56 -14.78
C PHE A 170 -5.66 19.58 -14.80
N HIS A 171 -5.19 20.03 -13.66
CA HIS A 171 -4.18 21.09 -13.59
C HIS A 171 -2.74 20.56 -13.77
N ASN A 172 -2.50 19.26 -13.66
CA ASN A 172 -1.16 18.66 -13.71
C ASN A 172 -0.83 17.92 -15.00
N SER A 173 -1.73 17.85 -15.98
CA SER A 173 -1.54 17.11 -17.24
C SER A 173 -0.58 17.75 -18.24
N GLY A 174 0.11 18.83 -17.87
CA GLY A 174 1.08 19.54 -18.71
C GLY A 174 2.56 19.24 -18.44
N VAL A 175 2.89 18.48 -17.42
CA VAL A 175 4.29 18.13 -17.12
C VAL A 175 4.61 16.82 -17.82
N ALA A 176 5.23 16.92 -18.99
CA ALA A 176 5.81 15.80 -19.71
C ALA A 176 7.03 15.28 -18.92
N GLY A 177 6.83 14.28 -18.11
CA GLY A 177 7.91 13.70 -17.31
C GLY A 177 7.41 12.50 -16.53
N GLY A 178 7.37 11.34 -17.18
CA GLY A 178 7.12 10.07 -16.52
C GLY A 178 5.68 9.58 -16.64
N ASP A 179 5.56 8.34 -17.02
CA ASP A 179 4.33 7.56 -17.17
C ASP A 179 3.75 7.16 -15.79
N ILE A 180 3.80 8.08 -14.81
CA ILE A 180 3.35 7.83 -13.45
C ILE A 180 1.86 8.08 -13.39
N THR A 181 1.11 7.03 -13.11
CA THR A 181 -0.33 7.10 -12.87
C THR A 181 -0.58 7.86 -11.56
N GLN A 182 -1.35 8.95 -11.63
CA GLN A 182 -1.70 9.79 -10.49
C GLN A 182 -3.21 9.96 -10.36
N GLY A 183 -3.65 10.36 -9.17
CA GLY A 183 -5.05 10.62 -8.91
C GLY A 183 -5.91 9.35 -8.79
N LEU A 184 -7.16 9.44 -9.20
CA LEU A 184 -8.14 8.35 -9.07
C LEU A 184 -7.69 7.02 -9.70
N PRO A 185 -7.09 6.98 -10.91
CA PRO A 185 -6.60 5.72 -11.48
C PRO A 185 -5.55 5.03 -10.62
N ARG A 186 -4.70 5.77 -9.89
CA ARG A 186 -3.73 5.18 -8.96
C ARG A 186 -4.39 4.61 -7.72
N VAL A 187 -5.41 5.28 -7.21
CA VAL A 187 -6.21 4.78 -6.08
C VAL A 187 -6.88 3.46 -6.47
N GLU A 188 -7.47 3.37 -7.67
CA GLU A 188 -8.06 2.13 -8.17
C GLU A 188 -7.04 1.01 -8.35
N GLU A 189 -5.86 1.29 -8.91
CA GLU A 189 -4.77 0.29 -9.02
C GLU A 189 -4.40 -0.30 -7.66
N LEU A 190 -4.32 0.53 -6.60
CA LEU A 190 -3.97 0.09 -5.26
C LEU A 190 -5.09 -0.76 -4.61
N PHE A 191 -6.35 -0.29 -4.67
CA PHE A 191 -7.46 -1.02 -4.07
C PHE A 191 -7.80 -2.34 -4.80
N GLU A 192 -7.59 -2.39 -6.10
CA GLU A 192 -7.84 -3.59 -6.90
C GLU A 192 -6.60 -4.48 -7.06
N ALA A 193 -5.47 -4.10 -6.46
CA ALA A 193 -4.19 -4.80 -6.58
C ALA A 193 -3.80 -5.08 -8.05
N ARG A 194 -4.10 -4.14 -8.95
CA ARG A 194 -3.73 -4.23 -10.37
C ARG A 194 -2.24 -4.00 -10.55
N THR A 195 -1.64 -4.66 -11.53
CA THR A 195 -0.26 -4.38 -11.92
C THR A 195 -0.15 -2.93 -12.40
N PRO A 196 0.65 -2.08 -11.74
CA PRO A 196 0.77 -0.67 -12.10
C PRO A 196 1.43 -0.50 -13.48
N LYS A 197 1.03 0.53 -14.25
CA LYS A 197 1.60 0.81 -15.56
C LYS A 197 3.10 1.12 -15.52
N GLY A 198 3.57 1.75 -14.45
CA GLY A 198 4.97 2.07 -14.22
C GLY A 198 5.61 1.15 -13.16
N GLN A 199 5.40 -0.16 -13.27
CA GLN A 199 5.98 -1.12 -12.33
C GLN A 199 7.50 -1.07 -12.35
N ALA A 200 8.11 -0.88 -11.18
CA ALA A 200 9.55 -0.99 -11.02
C ALA A 200 10.00 -2.45 -11.15
N PHE A 201 11.18 -2.65 -11.70
CA PHE A 201 11.84 -3.96 -11.63
C PHE A 201 12.39 -4.12 -10.22
N ILE A 202 11.88 -5.12 -9.50
CA ILE A 202 12.33 -5.48 -8.15
C ILE A 202 13.09 -6.78 -8.19
N THR A 203 14.16 -6.86 -7.40
CA THR A 203 14.88 -8.13 -7.21
C THR A 203 14.20 -8.98 -6.15
N GLU A 204 14.14 -10.28 -6.40
CA GLU A 204 13.68 -11.28 -5.42
C GLU A 204 14.84 -11.87 -4.60
N VAL A 205 16.09 -11.57 -5.00
CA VAL A 205 17.32 -12.11 -4.39
C VAL A 205 18.20 -10.98 -3.90
N ALA A 206 18.74 -11.13 -2.68
CA ALA A 206 19.79 -10.24 -2.17
C ALA A 206 21.12 -10.60 -2.84
N GLY A 207 21.92 -9.60 -3.26
CA GLY A 207 23.17 -9.85 -3.93
C GLY A 207 23.88 -8.59 -4.39
N LEU A 208 25.05 -8.75 -5.00
CA LEU A 208 25.80 -7.67 -5.63
C LEU A 208 25.14 -7.27 -6.96
N VAL A 209 24.96 -5.99 -7.16
CA VAL A 209 24.34 -5.42 -8.36
C VAL A 209 25.43 -4.82 -9.26
N ASP A 210 25.50 -5.32 -10.49
CA ASP A 210 26.30 -4.75 -11.56
C ASP A 210 25.37 -4.11 -12.60
N VAL A 211 25.70 -2.88 -13.01
CA VAL A 211 24.92 -2.14 -14.00
C VAL A 211 25.86 -1.68 -15.11
N TRP A 212 25.51 -2.02 -16.35
CA TRP A 212 26.26 -1.51 -17.51
C TRP A 212 25.31 -1.10 -18.65
N GLU A 213 25.81 -0.27 -19.54
CA GLU A 213 25.08 0.25 -20.68
C GLU A 213 25.45 -0.56 -21.94
N ASP A 214 24.46 -1.09 -22.62
CA ASP A 214 24.59 -1.75 -23.91
C ASP A 214 23.79 -0.98 -24.98
N GLY A 215 24.43 -0.06 -25.65
CA GLY A 215 23.84 0.80 -26.65
C GLY A 215 22.84 1.81 -26.04
N LYS A 216 21.55 1.53 -26.13
CA LYS A 216 20.45 2.36 -25.56
C LYS A 216 19.73 1.69 -24.40
N LYS A 217 20.21 0.56 -23.93
CA LYS A 217 19.60 -0.22 -22.85
C LYS A 217 20.55 -0.32 -21.69
N TYR A 218 19.99 -0.22 -20.48
CA TYR A 218 20.72 -0.54 -19.25
C TYR A 218 20.46 -2.03 -18.93
N ILE A 219 21.52 -2.76 -18.67
CA ILE A 219 21.46 -4.14 -18.21
C ILE A 219 21.85 -4.15 -16.74
N VAL A 220 20.99 -4.75 -15.92
CA VAL A 220 21.22 -4.93 -14.49
C VAL A 220 21.37 -6.41 -14.22
N GLN A 221 22.54 -6.81 -13.69
CA GLN A 221 22.81 -8.16 -13.25
C GLN A 221 22.90 -8.19 -11.73
N ILE A 222 22.24 -9.16 -11.12
CA ILE A 222 22.30 -9.37 -9.67
C ILE A 222 22.95 -10.71 -9.42
N THR A 223 24.09 -10.69 -8.73
CA THR A 223 24.83 -11.90 -8.33
C THR A 223 24.54 -12.15 -6.85
N PRO A 224 23.79 -13.20 -6.47
CA PRO A 224 23.45 -13.50 -5.09
C PRO A 224 24.70 -13.81 -4.26
N GLU A 225 24.78 -13.27 -3.05
CA GLU A 225 25.89 -13.52 -2.11
C GLU A 225 25.83 -14.91 -1.48
N SER A 226 24.64 -15.45 -1.28
CA SER A 226 24.40 -16.82 -0.82
C SER A 226 23.76 -17.62 -1.95
N GLY A 227 24.25 -18.85 -2.21
CA GLY A 227 23.68 -19.69 -3.25
C GLY A 227 22.15 -19.77 -3.16
N LYS A 228 21.46 -19.41 -4.23
CA LYS A 228 19.99 -19.52 -4.32
C LYS A 228 19.62 -20.99 -4.26
N VAL A 229 18.85 -21.40 -3.27
CA VAL A 229 18.25 -22.73 -3.19
C VAL A 229 16.85 -22.68 -3.77
N GLU A 230 16.62 -23.37 -4.86
CA GLU A 230 15.30 -23.49 -5.49
C GLU A 230 14.85 -24.94 -5.48
N ARG A 231 13.65 -25.20 -4.97
CA ARG A 231 13.03 -26.52 -4.94
C ARG A 231 12.13 -26.65 -6.17
N LEU A 232 12.54 -27.51 -7.11
CA LEU A 232 11.80 -27.75 -8.33
C LEU A 232 10.90 -28.98 -8.18
N PRO A 233 9.57 -28.87 -8.40
CA PRO A 233 8.67 -30.01 -8.30
C PRO A 233 8.94 -31.01 -9.46
N LEU A 234 9.08 -32.28 -9.12
CA LEU A 234 9.35 -33.32 -10.12
C LEU A 234 8.13 -33.71 -10.97
N GLU A 235 6.93 -33.57 -10.43
CA GLU A 235 5.65 -33.82 -11.14
C GLU A 235 5.63 -35.11 -11.97
N GLY A 236 6.09 -36.24 -11.40
CA GLY A 236 6.14 -37.53 -12.07
C GLY A 236 7.30 -37.73 -13.03
N ARG A 237 8.26 -36.78 -13.09
CA ARG A 237 9.48 -36.91 -13.91
C ARG A 237 10.53 -37.76 -13.20
N THR A 238 11.35 -38.46 -13.99
CA THR A 238 12.48 -39.26 -13.48
C THR A 238 13.74 -38.38 -13.45
N VAL A 239 14.38 -38.29 -12.28
CA VAL A 239 15.62 -37.52 -12.09
C VAL A 239 16.78 -38.17 -12.86
N VAL A 240 17.52 -37.37 -13.63
CA VAL A 240 18.67 -37.80 -14.44
C VAL A 240 20.00 -37.46 -13.77
N VAL A 241 20.00 -36.44 -12.88
CA VAL A 241 21.19 -35.94 -12.18
C VAL A 241 21.31 -36.55 -10.79
N LYS A 242 22.55 -36.62 -10.26
CA LYS A 242 22.82 -37.16 -8.91
C LYS A 242 22.97 -36.01 -7.91
N ALA A 243 22.61 -36.26 -6.66
CA ALA A 243 22.91 -35.33 -5.57
C ALA A 243 24.44 -35.07 -5.51
N GLY A 244 24.83 -33.81 -5.27
CA GLY A 244 26.23 -33.38 -5.30
C GLY A 244 26.79 -33.05 -6.69
N SER A 245 26.04 -33.24 -7.79
CA SER A 245 26.50 -32.85 -9.13
C SER A 245 26.38 -31.34 -9.35
N SER A 246 27.40 -30.76 -9.98
CA SER A 246 27.34 -29.38 -10.49
C SER A 246 26.61 -29.38 -11.83
N VAL A 247 25.64 -28.46 -11.98
CA VAL A 247 24.83 -28.28 -13.20
C VAL A 247 24.90 -26.84 -13.65
N LYS A 248 24.72 -26.59 -14.93
CA LYS A 248 24.63 -25.24 -15.51
C LYS A 248 23.21 -24.93 -15.87
N ALA A 249 22.90 -23.62 -15.94
CA ALA A 249 21.61 -23.16 -16.44
C ALA A 249 21.31 -23.76 -17.81
N GLY A 250 20.12 -24.39 -17.94
CA GLY A 250 19.72 -25.11 -19.14
C GLY A 250 20.00 -26.61 -19.14
N ASP A 251 20.78 -27.17 -18.20
CA ASP A 251 21.00 -28.59 -18.10
C ASP A 251 19.73 -29.34 -17.70
N VAL A 252 19.51 -30.52 -18.25
CA VAL A 252 18.34 -31.34 -17.97
C VAL A 252 18.50 -32.06 -16.63
N LEU A 253 17.61 -31.75 -15.69
CA LEU A 253 17.59 -32.32 -14.33
C LEU A 253 16.69 -33.54 -14.22
N ALA A 254 15.57 -33.56 -14.90
CA ALA A 254 14.65 -34.69 -14.92
C ALA A 254 13.93 -34.79 -16.27
N THR A 255 13.62 -36.02 -16.69
CA THR A 255 12.90 -36.33 -17.93
C THR A 255 11.55 -36.95 -17.61
N GLY A 256 10.50 -36.59 -18.38
CA GLY A 256 9.16 -37.17 -18.30
C GLY A 256 8.92 -38.21 -19.41
N GLU A 257 7.84 -38.98 -19.30
CA GLU A 257 7.36 -39.84 -20.38
C GLU A 257 6.84 -39.00 -21.55
N SER A 258 6.77 -39.57 -22.73
CA SER A 258 6.77 -39.07 -24.12
C SER A 258 6.09 -37.73 -24.49
N ASP A 259 5.45 -37.00 -23.55
CA ASP A 259 4.79 -35.70 -23.82
C ASP A 259 5.07 -34.61 -22.75
N THR A 260 5.90 -34.92 -21.75
CA THR A 260 6.20 -34.00 -20.65
C THR A 260 7.54 -33.30 -20.93
N ARG A 261 7.52 -31.94 -20.94
CA ARG A 261 8.75 -31.15 -21.12
C ARG A 261 9.79 -31.51 -20.05
N PRO A 262 11.07 -31.63 -20.40
CA PRO A 262 12.13 -31.89 -19.43
C PRO A 262 12.22 -30.76 -18.41
N LEU A 263 12.56 -31.11 -17.17
CA LEU A 263 12.89 -30.14 -16.14
C LEU A 263 14.34 -29.72 -16.33
N ILE A 264 14.57 -28.42 -16.51
CA ILE A 264 15.87 -27.82 -16.73
C ILE A 264 16.32 -26.99 -15.55
N ALA A 265 17.65 -26.90 -15.34
CA ALA A 265 18.22 -26.03 -14.32
C ALA A 265 17.99 -24.56 -14.67
N PRO A 266 17.40 -23.77 -13.77
CA PRO A 266 17.15 -22.33 -14.01
C PRO A 266 18.44 -21.49 -13.86
N PHE A 267 19.45 -21.97 -13.17
CA PHE A 267 20.74 -21.33 -12.94
C PHE A 267 21.84 -22.35 -12.66
N ASP A 268 23.09 -21.90 -12.65
CA ASP A 268 24.27 -22.75 -12.32
C ASP A 268 24.26 -23.06 -10.82
N GLY A 269 24.46 -24.32 -10.47
CA GLY A 269 24.41 -24.73 -9.07
C GLY A 269 24.83 -26.15 -8.81
N VAL A 270 24.62 -26.60 -7.59
CA VAL A 270 24.86 -28.00 -7.16
C VAL A 270 23.53 -28.59 -6.72
N ILE A 271 23.26 -29.80 -7.09
CA ILE A 271 22.06 -30.56 -6.72
C ILE A 271 22.22 -31.08 -5.29
N GLU A 272 21.31 -30.76 -4.40
CA GLU A 272 21.21 -31.32 -3.05
C GLU A 272 20.33 -32.56 -2.99
#